data_b78cacb2a5d5944aa56bcb50f7a96681
#
_entry.id   b78cacb2a5d5944aa56bcb50f7a96681
#
_cell.length_a   1.000
_cell.length_b   1.000
_cell.length_c   1.000
_cell.angle_alpha   90.00
_cell.angle_beta   90.00
_cell.angle_gamma   90.00
#
_symmetry.space_group_name_H-M   'P 1'
#
loop_
_entity.id
_entity.type
_entity.pdbx_description
1 polymer ?
#
loop_
_entity_poly.entity_id
_entity_poly.type
_entity_poly.pdbx_seq_one_letter_code
_entity_poly.pdbx_strand_id
1 'polypeptide(L)' 'GKSQAVTEYKIEELTREVRRHNNFAERVPVMEEQMKVVNHRLADLETHEHERERN' A
#
# COMPACT_ATOMS: atom_id res chain seq x y z
N GLY A 1 -5.00 13.28 37.71
CA GLY A 1 -4.28 14.54 37.47
C GLY A 1 -4.06 14.79 35.99
N LYS A 2 -3.52 15.94 35.67
CA LYS A 2 -3.27 16.37 34.30
C LYS A 2 -2.32 15.42 33.55
N SER A 3 -1.32 14.86 34.24
CA SER A 3 -0.35 13.93 33.62
C SER A 3 -0.98 12.61 33.23
N GLN A 4 -1.95 12.12 33.99
CA GLN A 4 -2.69 10.91 33.68
C GLN A 4 -3.57 11.08 32.44
N ALA A 5 -4.25 12.21 32.34
CA ALA A 5 -5.08 12.54 31.17
C ALA A 5 -4.22 12.63 29.89
N VAL A 6 -3.03 13.25 29.99
CA VAL A 6 -2.09 13.34 28.86
C VAL A 6 -1.60 11.93 28.45
N THR A 7 -1.28 11.08 29.43
CA THR A 7 -0.84 9.71 29.17
C THR A 7 -1.93 8.90 28.48
N GLU A 8 -3.18 9.01 28.96
CA GLU A 8 -4.33 8.34 28.33
C GLU A 8 -4.54 8.81 26.89
N TYR A 9 -4.43 10.11 26.64
CA TYR A 9 -4.52 10.66 25.31
C TYR A 9 -3.44 10.11 24.39
N LYS A 10 -2.21 10.06 24.86
CA LYS A 10 -1.09 9.49 24.08
C LYS A 10 -1.29 8.01 23.79
N ILE A 11 -1.82 7.25 24.73
CA ILE A 11 -2.13 5.83 24.51
C ILE A 11 -3.22 5.68 23.44
N GLU A 12 -4.26 6.50 23.48
CA GLU A 12 -5.29 6.47 22.45
C GLU A 12 -4.74 6.80 21.07
N GLU A 13 -3.88 7.82 20.99
CA GLU A 13 -3.23 8.21 19.74
C GLU A 13 -2.35 7.08 19.18
N LEU A 14 -1.52 6.46 20.04
CA LEU A 14 -0.68 5.34 19.64
C LEU A 14 -1.51 4.14 19.18
N THR A 15 -2.59 3.85 19.88
CA THR A 15 -3.50 2.75 19.50
C THR A 15 -4.10 3.01 18.12
N ARG A 16 -4.49 4.25 17.85
CA ARG A 16 -5.04 4.65 16.56
C ARG A 16 -4.00 4.51 15.45
N GLU A 17 -2.77 4.94 15.70
CA GLU A 17 -1.67 4.81 14.75
C GLU A 17 -1.31 3.35 14.47
N VAL A 18 -1.29 2.50 15.49
CA VAL A 18 -1.03 1.07 15.34
C VAL A 18 -2.11 0.42 14.47
N ARG A 19 -3.38 0.74 14.71
CA ARG A 19 -4.47 0.22 13.87
C ARG A 19 -4.33 0.67 12.41
N ARG A 20 -3.99 1.93 12.21
CA ARG A 20 -3.79 2.49 10.87
C ARG A 20 -2.63 1.80 10.16
N HIS A 21 -1.54 1.59 10.88
CA HIS A 21 -0.38 0.88 10.37
C HIS A 21 -0.69 -0.58 10.02
N ASN A 22 -1.41 -1.28 10.90
CA ASN A 22 -1.81 -2.67 10.66
C ASN A 22 -2.72 -2.79 9.44
N ASN A 23 -3.68 -1.88 9.28
CA ASN A 23 -4.54 -1.84 8.10
C ASN A 23 -3.74 -1.61 6.83
N PHE A 24 -2.77 -0.70 6.87
CA PHE A 24 -1.88 -0.45 5.75
C PHE A 24 -1.06 -1.70 5.42
N ALA A 25 -0.46 -2.33 6.44
CA ALA A 25 0.36 -3.54 6.25
C ALA A 25 -0.43 -4.68 5.62
N GLU A 26 -1.70 -4.83 5.93
CA GLU A 26 -2.59 -5.82 5.31
C GLU A 26 -2.85 -5.51 3.83
N ARG A 27 -2.83 -4.24 3.45
CA ARG A 27 -3.06 -3.82 2.06
C ARG A 27 -1.82 -3.94 1.17
N VAL A 28 -0.63 -3.90 1.76
CA VAL A 28 0.61 -3.94 0.99
C VAL A 28 0.70 -5.16 0.07
N PRO A 29 0.43 -6.39 0.52
CA PRO A 29 0.47 -7.54 -0.37
C PRO A 29 -0.51 -7.46 -1.53
N VAL A 30 -1.70 -6.89 -1.29
CA VAL A 30 -2.70 -6.69 -2.33
C VAL A 30 -2.22 -5.67 -3.36
N MET A 31 -1.63 -4.56 -2.90
CA MET A 31 -1.07 -3.53 -3.77
C MET A 31 0.09 -4.09 -4.60
N GLU A 32 0.96 -4.89 -3.99
CA GLU A 32 2.08 -5.54 -4.68
C GLU A 32 1.57 -6.47 -5.79
N GLU A 33 0.53 -7.22 -5.52
CA GLU A 33 -0.08 -8.10 -6.52
C GLU A 33 -0.72 -7.29 -7.66
N GLN A 34 -1.39 -6.20 -7.35
CA GLN A 34 -1.96 -5.30 -8.34
C GLN A 34 -0.86 -4.67 -9.22
N MET A 35 0.25 -4.26 -8.62
CA MET A 35 1.39 -3.73 -9.37
C MET A 35 2.00 -4.78 -10.30
N LYS A 36 2.08 -6.00 -9.84
CA LYS A 36 2.57 -7.13 -10.63
C LYS A 36 1.70 -7.35 -11.87
N VAL A 37 0.39 -7.31 -11.70
CA VAL A 37 -0.58 -7.44 -12.80
C VAL A 37 -0.42 -6.28 -13.78
N VAL A 38 -0.32 -5.05 -13.28
CA VAL A 38 -0.13 -3.86 -14.12
C VAL A 38 1.18 -3.95 -14.89
N ASN A 39 2.27 -4.31 -14.24
CA ASN A 39 3.57 -4.45 -14.88
C ASN A 39 3.56 -5.52 -15.97
N HIS A 40 2.86 -6.62 -15.71
CA HIS A 40 2.69 -7.68 -16.69
C HIS A 40 1.93 -7.20 -17.94
N ARG A 41 0.85 -6.45 -17.73
CA ARG A 41 0.08 -5.86 -18.84
C ARG A 41 0.89 -4.84 -19.61
N LEU A 42 1.70 -4.03 -18.93
CA LEU A 42 2.58 -3.09 -19.59
C LEU A 42 3.62 -3.81 -20.46
N ALA A 43 4.21 -4.87 -19.95
CA ALA A 43 5.15 -5.69 -20.70
C ALA A 43 4.51 -6.30 -21.96
N ASP A 44 3.28 -6.79 -21.83
CA ASP A 44 2.51 -7.33 -22.95
C ASP A 44 2.23 -6.27 -24.01
N LEU A 45 1.85 -5.06 -23.57
CA LEU A 45 1.61 -3.94 -24.47
C LEU A 45 2.87 -3.50 -25.20
N GLU A 46 3.99 -3.44 -24.51
CA GLU A 46 5.30 -3.12 -25.11
C GLU A 46 5.70 -4.14 -26.15
N THR A 47 5.52 -5.42 -25.87
CA THR A 47 5.77 -6.49 -26.81
C THR A 47 4.87 -6.36 -28.04
N HIS A 48 3.61 -6.09 -27.84
CA HIS A 48 2.62 -5.92 -28.89
C HIS A 48 2.96 -4.74 -29.80
N GLU A 49 3.36 -3.62 -29.22
CA GLU A 49 3.81 -2.43 -29.93
C GLU A 49 5.07 -2.71 -30.75
N HIS A 50 6.01 -3.43 -30.18
CA HIS A 50 7.25 -3.80 -30.85
C HIS A 50 7.00 -4.71 -32.07
N GLU A 51 6.10 -5.67 -31.95
CA GLU A 51 5.68 -6.53 -33.07
C GLU A 51 5.01 -5.72 -34.17
N ARG A 52 4.23 -4.71 -33.80
CA ARG A 52 3.54 -3.83 -34.70
C ARG A 52 4.51 -2.95 -35.51
N GLU A 53 5.58 -2.47 -34.87
CA GLU A 53 6.62 -1.69 -35.51
C GLU A 53 7.47 -2.49 -36.49
N ARG A 54 7.60 -3.79 -36.27
CA ARG A 54 8.34 -4.70 -37.14
C ARG A 54 7.66 -4.96 -38.48
N ASN A 55 6.36 -4.84 -38.47
CA ASN A 55 5.53 -5.06 -39.66
C ASN A 55 5.28 -3.75 -40.41
#